data_fc223f8f7795a25a7632c4cb18be6c81
#
_entry.id   fc223f8f7795a25a7632c4cb18be6c81
#
_cell.length_a   1.000
_cell.length_b   1.000
_cell.length_c   1.000
_cell.angle_alpha   90.00
_cell.angle_beta   90.00
_cell.angle_gamma   90.00
#
_symmetry.space_group_name_H-M   'P 1'
#
loop_
_entity.id
_entity.type
_entity.pdbx_description
1 polymer ?
#
loop_
_entity_poly.entity_id
_entity_poly.type
_entity_poly.pdbx_seq_one_letter_code
_entity_poly.pdbx_strand_id
1 'polypeptide(L)'
;MNIKSLAEIFKLLRPKYYNILTRILVLGGLTLLSKPIWVDILNIAFSKFQFSLIGEYDWAIGLTVILFALTYNTIHKYLDLKYEKPNEPAFNHAEYKSFSDFGELCQEILPILKDNEYIFKMTGPNSGRDNTGKLRTDLTMWEELKKEVIKPNNEAIKNLIKDNNAIIPSKYENDFKRMVLHIDTFQKHIENPNFDYSEFQFPKTFPDIILTHCFERAKNDKLLKRKLKWLSNNLKPLNLPHWIAFGSAILTPKKASDFDIAILLDKAADLYETNKKIENIKFDFKVKFRQPLHTTLFEETNKSAFSEFVDFNQLKFESKNG
;
A
#
# COMPACT_ATOMS: atom_id res chain seq x y z
N MET A 1 -26.51 -17.10 23.63
CA MET A 1 -25.77 -16.30 22.65
C MET A 1 -24.44 -15.94 23.31
N ASN A 2 -23.30 -16.37 22.74
CA ASN A 2 -22.00 -16.30 23.41
C ASN A 2 -21.45 -14.87 23.30
N ILE A 3 -20.89 -14.31 24.38
CA ILE A 3 -20.33 -12.94 24.44
C ILE A 3 -19.29 -12.68 23.34
N LYS A 4 -18.56 -13.72 22.91
CA LYS A 4 -17.63 -13.63 21.77
C LYS A 4 -18.33 -13.33 20.45
N SER A 5 -19.51 -13.91 20.19
CA SER A 5 -20.28 -13.63 18.96
C SER A 5 -20.89 -12.22 18.95
N LEU A 6 -21.24 -11.67 20.12
CA LEU A 6 -21.67 -10.28 20.24
C LEU A 6 -20.53 -9.30 19.96
N ALA A 7 -19.33 -9.58 20.46
CA ALA A 7 -18.14 -8.75 20.20
C ALA A 7 -17.73 -8.78 18.71
N GLU A 8 -17.88 -9.92 18.04
CA GLU A 8 -17.67 -10.05 16.59
C GLU A 8 -18.74 -9.28 15.79
N ILE A 9 -20.01 -9.34 16.22
CA ILE A 9 -21.08 -8.54 15.62
C ILE A 9 -20.84 -7.05 15.84
N PHE A 10 -20.40 -6.63 17.04
CA PHE A 10 -20.02 -5.23 17.28
C PHE A 10 -18.78 -4.77 16.49
N LYS A 11 -17.79 -5.64 16.26
CA LYS A 11 -16.66 -5.35 15.35
C LYS A 11 -17.11 -5.22 13.89
N LEU A 12 -18.10 -6.02 13.46
CA LEU A 12 -18.71 -5.93 12.13
C LEU A 12 -19.55 -4.66 11.97
N LEU A 13 -20.26 -4.25 13.02
CA LEU A 13 -21.10 -3.05 13.05
C LEU A 13 -20.29 -1.76 13.26
N ARG A 14 -19.00 -1.85 13.64
CA ARG A 14 -18.16 -0.67 13.77
C ARG A 14 -17.81 -0.15 12.37
N PRO A 15 -18.51 0.85 11.82
CA PRO A 15 -18.26 1.33 10.47
C PRO A 15 -16.86 1.95 10.46
N LYS A 16 -15.99 1.45 9.59
CA LYS A 16 -14.91 2.30 9.11
C LYS A 16 -15.62 3.43 8.34
N TYR A 17 -15.64 4.63 8.91
CA TYR A 17 -16.36 5.82 8.40
C TYR A 17 -15.81 6.37 7.07
N TYR A 18 -15.38 5.50 6.16
CA TYR A 18 -14.74 5.92 4.91
C TYR A 18 -15.70 5.98 3.73
N ASN A 19 -16.89 5.41 3.85
CA ASN A 19 -17.84 5.50 2.75
C ASN A 19 -18.68 6.79 2.88
N ILE A 20 -18.33 7.80 2.08
CA ILE A 20 -19.03 9.09 2.01
C ILE A 20 -20.52 8.87 1.76
N LEU A 21 -20.89 7.89 0.93
CA LEU A 21 -22.27 7.57 0.63
C LEU A 21 -23.06 7.12 1.88
N THR A 22 -22.47 6.23 2.70
CA THR A 22 -23.10 5.79 3.97
C THR A 22 -23.30 6.97 4.92
N ARG A 23 -22.35 7.90 5.02
CA ARG A 23 -22.50 9.11 5.83
C ARG A 23 -23.64 9.98 5.34
N ILE A 24 -23.73 10.22 4.04
CA ILE A 24 -24.79 11.03 3.43
C ILE A 24 -26.16 10.37 3.69
N LEU A 25 -26.29 9.06 3.51
CA LEU A 25 -27.54 8.32 3.74
C LEU A 25 -27.94 8.33 5.21
N VAL A 26 -26.99 8.12 6.14
CA VAL A 26 -27.26 8.17 7.58
C VAL A 26 -27.67 9.57 8.02
N LEU A 27 -26.97 10.61 7.56
CA LEU A 27 -27.33 12.00 7.83
C LEU A 27 -28.69 12.35 7.27
N GLY A 28 -28.98 11.96 6.02
CA GLY A 28 -30.28 12.15 5.37
C GLY A 28 -31.41 11.43 6.14
N GLY A 29 -31.19 10.17 6.54
CA GLY A 29 -32.15 9.43 7.34
C GLY A 29 -32.40 10.04 8.72
N LEU A 30 -31.34 10.52 9.41
CA LEU A 30 -31.46 11.27 10.68
C LEU A 30 -32.21 12.58 10.52
N THR A 31 -32.01 13.28 9.39
CA THR A 31 -32.71 14.52 9.08
C THR A 31 -34.21 14.27 8.94
N LEU A 32 -34.61 13.17 8.28
CA LEU A 32 -36.02 12.77 8.16
C LEU A 32 -36.63 12.33 9.50
N LEU A 33 -35.84 11.70 10.38
CA LEU A 33 -36.29 11.30 11.72
C LEU A 33 -36.47 12.49 12.67
N SER A 34 -35.60 13.47 12.62
CA SER A 34 -35.53 14.56 13.60
C SER A 34 -36.48 15.74 13.34
N LYS A 35 -37.19 15.76 12.18
CA LYS A 35 -38.02 16.91 11.76
C LYS A 35 -37.38 18.24 12.14
N PRO A 36 -36.27 18.61 11.51
CA PRO A 36 -35.59 19.88 11.87
C PRO A 36 -36.50 21.07 11.54
N ILE A 37 -36.49 22.10 12.40
CA ILE A 37 -37.31 23.31 12.31
C ILE A 37 -37.25 23.99 10.91
N TRP A 38 -36.12 23.88 10.23
CA TRP A 38 -35.96 24.45 8.87
C TRP A 38 -36.86 23.76 7.81
N VAL A 39 -37.30 22.52 8.06
CA VAL A 39 -38.20 21.80 7.15
C VAL A 39 -39.61 22.39 7.20
N ASP A 40 -40.08 22.78 8.38
CA ASP A 40 -41.37 23.46 8.52
C ASP A 40 -41.34 24.80 7.82
N ILE A 41 -40.21 25.53 7.87
CA ILE A 41 -40.00 26.78 7.13
C ILE A 41 -40.04 26.53 5.63
N LEU A 42 -39.38 25.47 5.13
CA LEU A 42 -39.40 25.11 3.72
C LEU A 42 -40.81 24.67 3.27
N ASN A 43 -41.55 23.89 4.06
CA ASN A 43 -42.90 23.49 3.77
C ASN A 43 -43.86 24.70 3.67
N ILE A 44 -43.68 25.70 4.52
CA ILE A 44 -44.42 26.97 4.43
C ILE A 44 -44.08 27.69 3.12
N ALA A 45 -42.79 27.74 2.74
CA ALA A 45 -42.34 28.37 1.49
C ALA A 45 -42.85 27.64 0.23
N PHE A 46 -42.94 26.31 0.27
CA PHE A 46 -43.39 25.46 -0.85
C PHE A 46 -44.91 25.17 -0.85
N SER A 47 -45.61 25.53 0.21
CA SER A 47 -47.08 25.32 0.30
C SER A 47 -47.85 25.96 -0.86
N LYS A 48 -47.32 27.06 -1.42
CA LYS A 48 -47.87 27.71 -2.63
C LYS A 48 -47.84 26.82 -3.87
N PHE A 49 -47.02 25.79 -3.90
CA PHE A 49 -46.88 24.87 -5.02
C PHE A 49 -47.55 23.52 -4.77
N GLN A 50 -48.35 23.39 -3.72
CA GLN A 50 -49.01 22.14 -3.29
C GLN A 50 -48.02 20.96 -3.11
N PHE A 51 -46.80 21.27 -2.77
CA PHE A 51 -45.71 20.27 -2.53
C PHE A 51 -45.40 20.22 -1.06
N SER A 52 -45.59 19.07 -0.45
CA SER A 52 -45.17 18.80 0.93
C SER A 52 -43.83 18.04 0.87
N LEU A 53 -42.79 18.65 1.46
CA LEU A 53 -41.45 18.04 1.50
C LEU A 53 -41.35 16.88 2.52
N ILE A 54 -42.25 16.83 3.52
CA ILE A 54 -42.29 15.80 4.55
C ILE A 54 -43.74 15.39 4.82
N GLY A 55 -44.01 14.10 4.68
CA GLY A 55 -45.32 13.50 4.94
C GLY A 55 -45.39 12.79 6.29
N GLU A 56 -46.57 12.25 6.66
CA GLU A 56 -46.81 11.49 7.90
C GLU A 56 -45.88 10.26 8.04
N TYR A 57 -45.44 9.70 6.92
CA TYR A 57 -44.62 8.46 6.88
C TYR A 57 -43.11 8.69 6.72
N ASP A 58 -42.64 9.95 6.77
CA ASP A 58 -41.21 10.26 6.50
C ASP A 58 -40.29 9.68 7.55
N TRP A 59 -40.75 9.54 8.79
CA TRP A 59 -40.00 8.82 9.84
C TRP A 59 -39.73 7.34 9.44
N ALA A 60 -40.73 6.67 8.82
CA ALA A 60 -40.57 5.30 8.34
C ALA A 60 -39.61 5.23 7.15
N ILE A 61 -39.67 6.23 6.25
CA ILE A 61 -38.72 6.36 5.14
C ILE A 61 -37.31 6.62 5.68
N GLY A 62 -37.17 7.53 6.65
CA GLY A 62 -35.90 7.82 7.31
C GLY A 62 -35.28 6.59 7.96
N LEU A 63 -36.10 5.82 8.71
CA LEU A 63 -35.64 4.58 9.32
C LEU A 63 -35.24 3.53 8.27
N THR A 64 -36.02 3.41 7.18
CA THR A 64 -35.73 2.50 6.07
C THR A 64 -34.44 2.84 5.39
N VAL A 65 -34.17 4.13 5.13
CA VAL A 65 -32.92 4.61 4.52
C VAL A 65 -31.72 4.30 5.42
N ILE A 66 -31.86 4.48 6.74
CA ILE A 66 -30.78 4.16 7.69
C ILE A 66 -30.52 2.64 7.69
N LEU A 67 -31.56 1.81 7.77
CA LEU A 67 -31.44 0.35 7.75
C LEU A 67 -30.82 -0.13 6.44
N PHE A 68 -31.23 0.45 5.32
CA PHE A 68 -30.65 0.15 4.00
C PHE A 68 -29.15 0.53 3.96
N ALA A 69 -28.78 1.72 4.44
CA ALA A 69 -27.39 2.15 4.50
C ALA A 69 -26.52 1.24 5.36
N LEU A 70 -27.02 0.81 6.51
CA LEU A 70 -26.30 -0.13 7.40
C LEU A 70 -26.17 -1.51 6.77
N THR A 71 -27.24 -2.02 6.15
CA THR A 71 -27.25 -3.32 5.46
C THR A 71 -26.29 -3.30 4.27
N TYR A 72 -26.36 -2.25 3.44
CA TYR A 72 -25.44 -2.06 2.32
C TYR A 72 -23.98 -2.04 2.79
N ASN A 73 -23.67 -1.25 3.82
CA ASN A 73 -22.32 -1.18 4.37
C ASN A 73 -21.83 -2.52 4.94
N THR A 74 -22.74 -3.28 5.55
CA THR A 74 -22.44 -4.63 6.10
C THR A 74 -22.17 -5.63 4.97
N ILE A 75 -23.01 -5.63 3.93
CA ILE A 75 -22.83 -6.48 2.75
C ILE A 75 -21.52 -6.12 2.03
N HIS A 76 -21.27 -4.82 1.80
CA HIS A 76 -20.04 -4.37 1.15
C HIS A 76 -18.82 -4.81 1.94
N LYS A 77 -18.82 -4.62 3.26
CA LYS A 77 -17.75 -5.08 4.13
C LYS A 77 -17.59 -6.61 4.15
N TYR A 78 -18.69 -7.35 4.11
CA TYR A 78 -18.65 -8.81 3.99
C TYR A 78 -18.06 -9.24 2.65
N LEU A 79 -18.44 -8.57 1.57
CA LEU A 79 -17.87 -8.82 0.24
C LEU A 79 -16.39 -8.44 0.19
N ASP A 80 -16.00 -7.32 0.77
CA ASP A 80 -14.59 -6.92 0.90
C ASP A 80 -13.79 -7.97 1.68
N LEU A 81 -14.32 -8.47 2.81
CA LEU A 81 -13.68 -9.53 3.58
C LEU A 81 -13.62 -10.88 2.85
N LYS A 82 -14.59 -11.15 1.97
CA LYS A 82 -14.68 -12.42 1.23
C LYS A 82 -13.94 -12.40 -0.10
N TYR A 83 -13.88 -11.23 -0.77
CA TYR A 83 -13.32 -11.05 -2.10
C TYR A 83 -12.10 -10.12 -2.14
N GLU A 84 -11.90 -9.26 -1.12
CA GLU A 84 -10.53 -8.84 -0.89
C GLU A 84 -9.73 -10.13 -0.73
N LYS A 85 -8.81 -10.37 -1.67
CA LYS A 85 -7.66 -11.19 -1.33
C LYS A 85 -7.22 -10.62 0.00
N PRO A 86 -7.13 -11.41 1.06
CA PRO A 86 -6.70 -10.89 2.34
C PRO A 86 -5.48 -10.05 2.04
N ASN A 87 -5.52 -8.73 2.33
CA ASN A 87 -4.29 -7.99 2.58
C ASN A 87 -3.54 -8.94 3.46
N GLU A 88 -2.52 -9.60 2.91
CA GLU A 88 -1.98 -10.84 3.46
C GLU A 88 -1.92 -10.64 4.97
N PRO A 89 -2.63 -11.44 5.77
CA PRO A 89 -2.68 -11.23 7.20
C PRO A 89 -1.23 -11.22 7.63
N ALA A 90 -0.90 -10.35 8.55
CA ALA A 90 0.38 -10.40 9.24
C ALA A 90 0.75 -11.88 9.37
N PHE A 91 1.68 -12.31 8.56
CA PHE A 91 2.11 -13.66 8.24
C PHE A 91 1.58 -14.72 9.22
N ASN A 92 0.61 -15.54 8.78
CA ASN A 92 0.31 -16.81 9.45
C ASN A 92 1.56 -17.70 9.28
N HIS A 93 2.37 -17.76 10.32
CA HIS A 93 3.68 -18.46 10.39
C HIS A 93 3.59 -19.99 10.34
N ALA A 94 2.56 -20.59 9.76
CA ALA A 94 2.35 -22.04 9.83
C ALA A 94 2.63 -22.79 8.53
N GLU A 95 2.91 -22.13 7.41
CA GLU A 95 3.32 -22.84 6.20
C GLU A 95 4.82 -22.74 5.99
N TYR A 96 5.47 -23.91 6.03
CA TYR A 96 6.86 -24.11 5.66
C TYR A 96 7.05 -23.69 4.19
N LYS A 97 7.53 -22.47 3.97
CA LYS A 97 7.69 -21.92 2.63
C LYS A 97 9.08 -22.25 2.11
N SER A 98 9.19 -23.33 1.36
CA SER A 98 10.42 -23.69 0.66
C SER A 98 10.52 -22.92 -0.65
N PHE A 99 11.62 -22.25 -0.88
CA PHE A 99 11.90 -21.48 -2.10
C PHE A 99 12.80 -22.28 -3.05
N SER A 100 12.61 -22.03 -4.34
CA SER A 100 13.37 -22.72 -5.39
C SER A 100 14.79 -22.17 -5.52
N ASP A 101 15.00 -20.90 -5.20
CA ASP A 101 16.31 -20.24 -5.27
C ASP A 101 16.40 -19.02 -4.31
N PHE A 102 17.63 -18.56 -4.12
CA PHE A 102 17.95 -17.45 -3.23
C PHE A 102 17.28 -16.12 -3.64
N GLY A 103 17.12 -15.87 -4.93
CA GLY A 103 16.43 -14.67 -5.40
C GLY A 103 14.94 -14.66 -5.03
N GLU A 104 14.29 -15.84 -4.96
CA GLU A 104 12.90 -15.96 -4.51
C GLU A 104 12.78 -15.66 -3.02
N LEU A 105 13.70 -16.16 -2.20
CA LEU A 105 13.79 -15.81 -0.78
C LEU A 105 13.97 -14.29 -0.60
N CYS A 106 14.85 -13.68 -1.38
CA CYS A 106 15.05 -12.22 -1.34
C CYS A 106 13.78 -11.44 -1.69
N GLN A 107 13.00 -11.90 -2.68
CA GLN A 107 11.73 -11.28 -3.05
C GLN A 107 10.65 -11.39 -1.97
N GLU A 108 10.71 -12.40 -1.10
CA GLU A 108 9.83 -12.52 0.06
C GLU A 108 10.26 -11.59 1.20
N ILE A 109 11.55 -11.44 1.44
CA ILE A 109 12.10 -10.60 2.51
C ILE A 109 11.96 -9.11 2.19
N LEU A 110 12.14 -8.71 0.93
CA LEU A 110 12.22 -7.30 0.54
C LEU A 110 11.01 -6.44 0.96
N PRO A 111 9.75 -6.87 0.74
CA PRO A 111 8.59 -6.08 1.17
C PRO A 111 8.59 -5.82 2.66
N ILE A 112 8.92 -6.84 3.46
CA ILE A 112 8.94 -6.75 4.93
C ILE A 112 10.01 -5.75 5.39
N LEU A 113 11.19 -5.80 4.76
CA LEU A 113 12.26 -4.82 5.03
C LEU A 113 11.83 -3.40 4.70
N LYS A 114 11.17 -3.19 3.55
CA LYS A 114 10.69 -1.87 3.13
C LYS A 114 9.62 -1.32 4.06
N ASP A 115 8.71 -2.15 4.53
CA ASP A 115 7.70 -1.76 5.51
C ASP A 115 8.34 -1.32 6.82
N ASN A 116 9.32 -2.09 7.33
CA ASN A 116 10.07 -1.73 8.51
C ASN A 116 10.87 -0.42 8.32
N GLU A 117 11.52 -0.26 7.18
CA GLU A 117 12.27 0.95 6.83
C GLU A 117 11.35 2.17 6.77
N TYR A 118 10.18 2.04 6.14
CA TYR A 118 9.18 3.10 6.05
C TYR A 118 8.69 3.53 7.44
N ILE A 119 8.32 2.56 8.29
CA ILE A 119 7.88 2.84 9.66
C ILE A 119 8.99 3.54 10.44
N PHE A 120 10.24 3.04 10.34
CA PHE A 120 11.38 3.64 11.02
C PHE A 120 11.63 5.08 10.55
N LYS A 121 11.56 5.33 9.25
CA LYS A 121 11.74 6.69 8.68
C LYS A 121 10.64 7.65 9.12
N MET A 122 9.40 7.17 9.21
CA MET A 122 8.25 8.02 9.52
C MET A 122 8.03 8.25 11.01
N THR A 123 8.37 7.29 11.86
CA THR A 123 8.04 7.32 13.29
C THR A 123 9.21 7.06 14.24
N GLY A 124 10.36 6.59 13.72
CA GLY A 124 11.53 6.24 14.51
C GLY A 124 12.17 7.43 15.23
N PRO A 125 13.13 7.18 16.14
CA PRO A 125 13.69 8.20 17.04
C PRO A 125 14.26 9.46 16.38
N ASN A 126 14.68 9.33 15.10
CA ASN A 126 15.26 10.45 14.34
C ASN A 126 14.34 10.95 13.21
N SER A 127 13.10 10.50 13.16
CA SER A 127 12.22 10.64 11.99
C SER A 127 11.46 11.94 11.91
N GLY A 128 11.44 12.77 12.91
CA GLY A 128 10.63 13.97 12.87
C GLY A 128 11.26 15.15 13.56
N ARG A 129 11.18 16.31 12.90
CA ARG A 129 11.40 17.59 13.55
C ARG A 129 10.05 18.29 13.67
N ASP A 130 9.83 18.99 14.78
CA ASP A 130 8.69 19.88 14.94
C ASP A 130 8.87 21.15 14.08
N ASN A 131 7.87 22.02 14.09
CA ASN A 131 7.90 23.29 13.35
C ASN A 131 9.04 24.24 13.81
N THR A 132 9.70 23.93 14.93
CA THR A 132 10.85 24.68 15.46
C THR A 132 12.20 24.04 15.07
N GLY A 133 12.18 22.92 14.35
CA GLY A 133 13.38 22.17 13.95
C GLY A 133 13.94 21.26 15.05
N LYS A 134 13.27 21.13 16.21
CA LYS A 134 13.65 20.18 17.26
C LYS A 134 13.14 18.77 16.93
N LEU A 135 13.92 17.75 17.30
CA LEU A 135 13.49 16.37 17.22
C LEU A 135 12.20 16.17 18.03
N ARG A 136 11.25 15.42 17.46
CA ARG A 136 10.04 15.03 18.19
C ARG A 136 10.43 14.18 19.39
N THR A 137 9.88 14.54 20.54
CA THR A 137 10.07 13.84 21.81
C THR A 137 8.96 12.82 22.09
N ASP A 138 7.82 12.94 21.39
CA ASP A 138 6.73 11.95 21.50
C ASP A 138 7.00 10.77 20.57
N LEU A 139 7.43 9.67 21.15
CA LEU A 139 7.70 8.40 20.48
C LEU A 139 6.58 7.36 20.71
N THR A 140 5.41 7.76 21.19
CA THR A 140 4.31 6.83 21.51
C THR A 140 3.93 5.96 20.30
N MET A 141 3.77 6.57 19.12
CA MET A 141 3.47 5.85 17.88
C MET A 141 4.61 4.89 17.50
N TRP A 142 5.86 5.30 17.69
CA TRP A 142 7.02 4.43 17.45
C TRP A 142 7.00 3.21 18.36
N GLU A 143 6.76 3.40 19.65
CA GLU A 143 6.71 2.32 20.62
C GLU A 143 5.58 1.32 20.34
N GLU A 144 4.44 1.79 19.88
CA GLU A 144 3.31 0.96 19.45
C GLU A 144 3.65 0.17 18.18
N LEU A 145 4.06 0.86 17.11
CA LEU A 145 4.38 0.22 15.82
C LEU A 145 5.58 -0.74 15.93
N LYS A 146 6.54 -0.44 16.79
CA LYS A 146 7.66 -1.33 17.09
C LYS A 146 7.20 -2.69 17.60
N LYS A 147 6.16 -2.71 18.46
CA LYS A 147 5.59 -3.94 19.02
C LYS A 147 4.62 -4.63 18.09
N GLU A 148 3.75 -3.86 17.43
CA GLU A 148 2.63 -4.41 16.67
C GLU A 148 3.01 -4.77 15.23
N VAL A 149 4.01 -4.13 14.66
CA VAL A 149 4.39 -4.32 13.25
C VAL A 149 5.84 -4.79 13.11
N ILE A 150 6.81 -4.04 13.66
CA ILE A 150 8.23 -4.37 13.42
C ILE A 150 8.62 -5.70 14.08
N LYS A 151 8.14 -5.99 15.30
CA LYS A 151 8.43 -7.27 15.97
C LYS A 151 7.91 -8.47 15.16
N PRO A 152 6.63 -8.53 14.73
CA PRO A 152 6.13 -9.60 13.86
C PRO A 152 6.87 -9.68 12.52
N ASN A 153 7.17 -8.57 11.89
CA ASN A 153 7.90 -8.51 10.63
C ASN A 153 9.32 -9.09 10.79
N ASN A 154 10.00 -8.74 11.87
CA ASN A 154 11.32 -9.28 12.18
C ASN A 154 11.29 -10.79 12.41
N GLU A 155 10.29 -11.30 13.14
CA GLU A 155 10.11 -12.75 13.32
C GLU A 155 9.86 -13.44 11.97
N ALA A 156 9.09 -12.82 11.07
CA ALA A 156 8.87 -13.33 9.72
C ALA A 156 10.20 -13.45 8.95
N ILE A 157 11.01 -12.39 8.93
CA ILE A 157 12.34 -12.42 8.28
C ILE A 157 13.22 -13.52 8.88
N LYS A 158 13.27 -13.63 10.21
CA LYS A 158 14.07 -14.64 10.90
C LYS A 158 13.66 -16.07 10.52
N ASN A 159 12.35 -16.35 10.47
CA ASN A 159 11.83 -17.65 10.08
C ASN A 159 12.14 -17.94 8.61
N LEU A 160 11.92 -16.98 7.70
CA LEU A 160 12.30 -17.12 6.28
C LEU A 160 13.79 -17.47 6.12
N ILE A 161 14.67 -16.83 6.88
CA ILE A 161 16.12 -17.11 6.86
C ILE A 161 16.40 -18.52 7.38
N LYS A 162 15.84 -18.89 8.54
CA LYS A 162 16.11 -20.19 9.18
C LYS A 162 15.59 -21.36 8.34
N ASP A 163 14.37 -21.24 7.83
CA ASP A 163 13.71 -22.30 7.07
C ASP A 163 14.36 -22.52 5.70
N ASN A 164 15.06 -21.52 5.19
CA ASN A 164 15.67 -21.54 3.86
C ASN A 164 17.21 -21.38 3.90
N ASN A 165 17.84 -21.69 5.02
CA ASN A 165 19.28 -21.50 5.19
C ASN A 165 20.13 -22.25 4.13
N ALA A 166 19.65 -23.38 3.64
CA ALA A 166 20.36 -24.19 2.64
C ALA A 166 20.53 -23.51 1.27
N ILE A 167 19.68 -22.55 0.92
CA ILE A 167 19.77 -21.83 -0.37
C ILE A 167 20.51 -20.49 -0.26
N ILE A 168 20.93 -20.09 0.96
CA ILE A 168 21.70 -18.87 1.17
C ILE A 168 23.14 -19.12 0.73
N PRO A 169 23.66 -18.36 -0.25
CA PRO A 169 25.05 -18.54 -0.67
C PRO A 169 26.05 -18.32 0.47
N SER A 170 27.08 -19.15 0.56
CA SER A 170 28.08 -19.11 1.64
C SER A 170 28.74 -17.73 1.82
N LYS A 171 28.92 -16.97 0.74
CA LYS A 171 29.45 -15.60 0.80
C LYS A 171 28.59 -14.61 1.59
N TYR A 172 27.28 -14.89 1.76
CA TYR A 172 26.33 -14.03 2.50
C TYR A 172 25.90 -14.63 3.84
N GLU A 173 26.34 -15.83 4.17
CA GLU A 173 25.93 -16.54 5.38
C GLU A 173 26.16 -15.70 6.66
N ASN A 174 27.28 -14.96 6.71
CA ASN A 174 27.58 -14.11 7.85
C ASN A 174 26.62 -12.92 7.97
N ASP A 175 26.25 -12.28 6.86
CA ASP A 175 25.28 -11.16 6.87
C ASP A 175 23.91 -11.62 7.33
N PHE A 176 23.46 -12.80 6.90
CA PHE A 176 22.20 -13.40 7.32
C PHE A 176 22.20 -13.81 8.78
N LYS A 177 23.30 -14.39 9.30
CA LYS A 177 23.49 -14.69 10.72
C LYS A 177 23.45 -13.41 11.56
N ARG A 178 24.12 -12.34 11.12
CA ARG A 178 24.09 -11.03 11.80
C ARG A 178 22.68 -10.45 11.81
N MET A 179 21.91 -10.61 10.73
CA MET A 179 20.50 -10.15 10.69
C MET A 179 19.65 -10.92 11.71
N VAL A 180 19.77 -12.24 11.79
CA VAL A 180 19.05 -13.04 12.79
C VAL A 180 19.43 -12.61 14.22
N LEU A 181 20.73 -12.40 14.48
CA LEU A 181 21.20 -11.95 15.77
C LEU A 181 20.68 -10.54 16.13
N HIS A 182 20.69 -9.63 15.14
CA HIS A 182 20.07 -8.30 15.31
C HIS A 182 18.60 -8.42 15.70
N ILE A 183 17.82 -9.26 15.02
CA ILE A 183 16.41 -9.47 15.31
C ILE A 183 16.22 -9.96 16.74
N ASP A 184 16.97 -10.98 17.16
CA ASP A 184 16.87 -11.57 18.50
C ASP A 184 17.22 -10.56 19.61
N THR A 185 18.24 -9.73 19.39
CA THR A 185 18.67 -8.71 20.35
C THR A 185 17.72 -7.52 20.39
N PHE A 186 17.21 -7.12 19.22
CA PHE A 186 16.22 -6.04 19.13
C PHE A 186 14.89 -6.41 19.80
N GLN A 187 14.46 -7.67 19.71
CA GLN A 187 13.29 -8.15 20.45
C GLN A 187 13.48 -8.07 21.96
N LYS A 188 14.66 -8.48 22.47
CA LYS A 188 14.99 -8.31 23.89
C LYS A 188 14.92 -6.85 24.33
N HIS A 189 15.37 -5.93 23.48
CA HIS A 189 15.25 -4.49 23.74
C HIS A 189 13.79 -4.02 23.75
N ILE A 190 12.92 -4.56 22.87
CA ILE A 190 11.47 -4.25 22.89
C ILE A 190 10.84 -4.70 24.22
N GLU A 191 11.23 -5.83 24.74
CA GLU A 191 10.73 -6.40 26.01
C GLU A 191 11.35 -5.73 27.24
N ASN A 192 12.61 -5.33 27.13
CA ASN A 192 13.36 -4.62 28.18
C ASN A 192 14.11 -3.43 27.55
N PRO A 193 13.56 -2.22 27.60
CA PRO A 193 14.18 -1.02 26.99
C PRO A 193 15.60 -0.71 27.53
N ASN A 194 15.98 -1.24 28.71
CA ASN A 194 17.33 -1.08 29.25
C ASN A 194 18.32 -2.10 28.68
N PHE A 195 17.88 -3.06 27.88
CA PHE A 195 18.77 -4.01 27.23
C PHE A 195 19.58 -3.29 26.14
N ASP A 196 20.92 -3.29 26.30
CA ASP A 196 21.82 -2.70 25.32
C ASP A 196 21.99 -3.65 24.12
N TYR A 197 21.62 -3.18 22.94
CA TYR A 197 21.81 -3.91 21.69
C TYR A 197 22.77 -3.19 20.72
N SER A 198 23.54 -2.22 21.21
CA SER A 198 24.45 -1.39 20.38
C SER A 198 25.48 -2.18 19.59
N GLU A 199 25.93 -3.33 20.12
CA GLU A 199 26.85 -4.24 19.43
C GLU A 199 26.20 -5.01 18.26
N PHE A 200 24.86 -5.12 18.27
CA PHE A 200 24.10 -5.92 17.33
C PHE A 200 23.20 -5.04 16.45
N GLN A 201 23.77 -3.96 15.94
CA GLN A 201 23.04 -3.05 15.07
C GLN A 201 22.61 -3.72 13.77
N PHE A 202 21.58 -3.15 13.14
CA PHE A 202 21.09 -3.59 11.85
C PHE A 202 22.22 -3.67 10.81
N PRO A 203 22.44 -4.81 10.15
CA PRO A 203 23.52 -4.99 9.19
C PRO A 203 23.24 -4.18 7.92
N LYS A 204 23.99 -3.11 7.70
CA LYS A 204 23.78 -2.16 6.59
C LYS A 204 23.89 -2.80 5.21
N THR A 205 24.66 -3.88 5.08
CA THR A 205 24.83 -4.63 3.83
C THR A 205 23.64 -5.51 3.47
N PHE A 206 22.81 -5.88 4.44
CA PHE A 206 21.72 -6.83 4.24
C PHE A 206 20.65 -6.34 3.24
N PRO A 207 20.13 -5.09 3.31
CA PRO A 207 19.20 -4.57 2.31
C PRO A 207 19.78 -4.57 0.89
N ASP A 208 21.06 -4.23 0.73
CA ASP A 208 21.71 -4.17 -0.58
C ASP A 208 21.83 -5.57 -1.20
N ILE A 209 22.17 -6.59 -0.39
CA ILE A 209 22.19 -7.99 -0.84
C ILE A 209 20.79 -8.40 -1.32
N ILE A 210 19.76 -8.16 -0.51
CA ILE A 210 18.38 -8.51 -0.84
C ILE A 210 17.95 -7.81 -2.13
N LEU A 211 18.17 -6.50 -2.23
CA LEU A 211 17.77 -5.71 -3.40
C LEU A 211 18.47 -6.18 -4.66
N THR A 212 19.79 -6.41 -4.61
CA THR A 212 20.59 -6.89 -5.75
C THR A 212 20.04 -8.20 -6.31
N HIS A 213 19.74 -9.17 -5.44
CA HIS A 213 19.24 -10.47 -5.89
C HIS A 213 17.78 -10.44 -6.35
N CYS A 214 16.95 -9.55 -5.80
CA CYS A 214 15.64 -9.26 -6.38
C CYS A 214 15.75 -8.74 -7.82
N PHE A 215 16.68 -7.83 -8.08
CA PHE A 215 16.93 -7.31 -9.43
C PHE A 215 17.44 -8.38 -10.41
N GLU A 216 18.44 -9.16 -9.99
CA GLU A 216 18.98 -10.24 -10.82
C GLU A 216 17.89 -11.24 -11.22
N ARG A 217 17.02 -11.59 -10.28
CA ARG A 217 15.89 -12.45 -10.54
C ARG A 217 14.87 -11.80 -11.49
N ALA A 218 14.52 -10.53 -11.23
CA ALA A 218 13.59 -9.78 -12.07
C ALA A 218 14.07 -9.67 -13.53
N LYS A 219 15.37 -9.45 -13.73
CA LYS A 219 15.98 -9.44 -15.07
C LYS A 219 15.78 -10.75 -15.84
N ASN A 220 15.59 -11.86 -15.14
CA ASN A 220 15.38 -13.17 -15.75
C ASN A 220 13.91 -13.55 -15.88
N ASP A 221 12.98 -12.80 -15.31
CA ASP A 221 11.54 -13.05 -15.38
C ASP A 221 11.02 -12.86 -16.81
N LYS A 222 10.50 -13.95 -17.40
CA LYS A 222 9.99 -13.96 -18.79
C LYS A 222 8.75 -13.09 -18.96
N LEU A 223 7.87 -13.04 -17.95
CA LEU A 223 6.64 -12.25 -18.01
C LEU A 223 6.97 -10.77 -17.92
N LEU A 224 7.87 -10.38 -17.00
CA LEU A 224 8.35 -9.02 -16.88
C LEU A 224 9.00 -8.54 -18.19
N LYS A 225 9.88 -9.34 -18.78
CA LYS A 225 10.48 -9.03 -20.10
C LYS A 225 9.42 -8.80 -21.19
N ARG A 226 8.37 -9.61 -21.21
CA ARG A 226 7.26 -9.44 -22.16
C ARG A 226 6.49 -8.15 -21.93
N LYS A 227 6.23 -7.77 -20.67
CA LYS A 227 5.57 -6.52 -20.31
C LYS A 227 6.40 -5.30 -20.70
N LEU A 228 7.69 -5.32 -20.36
CA LEU A 228 8.62 -4.23 -20.71
C LEU A 228 8.77 -4.06 -22.22
N LYS A 229 8.92 -5.16 -22.97
CA LYS A 229 8.98 -5.13 -24.45
C LYS A 229 7.69 -4.57 -25.04
N TRP A 230 6.53 -4.96 -24.51
CA TRP A 230 5.24 -4.47 -24.98
C TRP A 230 5.11 -2.95 -24.71
N LEU A 231 5.46 -2.49 -23.48
CA LEU A 231 5.47 -1.09 -23.14
C LEU A 231 6.42 -0.28 -24.02
N SER A 232 7.63 -0.74 -24.22
CA SER A 232 8.60 -0.09 -25.11
C SER A 232 8.03 0.12 -26.51
N ASN A 233 7.37 -0.89 -27.08
CA ASN A 233 6.77 -0.81 -28.41
C ASN A 233 5.60 0.17 -28.48
N ASN A 234 4.77 0.24 -27.44
CA ASN A 234 3.58 1.10 -27.42
C ASN A 234 3.87 2.55 -26.97
N LEU A 235 4.93 2.75 -26.20
CA LEU A 235 5.40 4.09 -25.81
C LEU A 235 6.29 4.75 -26.89
N LYS A 236 6.93 3.96 -27.75
CA LYS A 236 7.82 4.46 -28.83
C LYS A 236 7.15 5.54 -29.73
N PRO A 237 5.86 5.38 -30.16
CA PRO A 237 5.22 6.39 -31.00
C PRO A 237 4.98 7.73 -30.31
N LEU A 238 5.16 7.82 -28.99
CA LEU A 238 5.01 9.04 -28.21
C LEU A 238 6.27 9.90 -28.21
N ASN A 239 7.39 9.40 -28.76
CA ASN A 239 8.71 10.07 -28.78
C ASN A 239 9.12 10.58 -27.40
N LEU A 240 8.90 9.80 -26.36
CA LEU A 240 9.20 10.17 -24.97
C LEU A 240 10.71 10.25 -24.76
N PRO A 241 11.24 11.31 -24.16
CA PRO A 241 12.67 11.45 -23.88
C PRO A 241 13.17 10.31 -22.99
N HIS A 242 12.40 9.95 -21.99
CA HIS A 242 12.77 8.88 -21.06
C HIS A 242 11.56 8.28 -20.36
N TRP A 243 11.61 6.99 -20.06
CA TRP A 243 10.67 6.32 -19.17
C TRP A 243 11.35 5.17 -18.43
N ILE A 244 10.87 4.87 -17.25
CA ILE A 244 11.34 3.75 -16.43
C ILE A 244 10.15 2.97 -15.86
N ALA A 245 10.32 1.66 -15.68
CA ALA A 245 9.44 0.87 -14.85
C ALA A 245 10.04 0.76 -13.45
N PHE A 246 9.20 0.80 -12.41
CA PHE A 246 9.64 0.77 -11.03
C PHE A 246 8.65 0.04 -10.11
N GLY A 247 8.92 0.02 -8.82
CA GLY A 247 8.01 -0.50 -7.81
C GLY A 247 7.99 -2.02 -7.68
N SER A 248 6.92 -2.49 -7.06
CA SER A 248 6.75 -3.92 -6.69
C SER A 248 6.71 -4.83 -7.91
N ALA A 249 6.16 -4.36 -9.03
CA ALA A 249 6.08 -5.15 -10.26
C ALA A 249 7.44 -5.55 -10.83
N ILE A 250 8.48 -4.78 -10.53
CA ILE A 250 9.85 -5.08 -10.93
C ILE A 250 10.55 -5.96 -9.88
N LEU A 251 10.42 -5.61 -8.61
CA LEU A 251 11.16 -6.26 -7.53
C LEU A 251 10.52 -7.57 -7.08
N THR A 252 9.19 -7.61 -7.05
CA THR A 252 8.39 -8.75 -6.60
C THR A 252 7.24 -9.04 -7.57
N PRO A 253 7.54 -9.37 -8.85
CA PRO A 253 6.53 -9.40 -9.94
C PRO A 253 5.38 -10.36 -9.70
N LYS A 254 5.57 -11.41 -8.89
CA LYS A 254 4.52 -12.37 -8.55
C LYS A 254 3.49 -11.80 -7.55
N LYS A 255 3.87 -10.80 -6.76
CA LYS A 255 3.03 -10.21 -5.69
C LYS A 255 2.43 -8.86 -6.09
N ALA A 256 2.92 -8.25 -7.15
CA ALA A 256 2.51 -6.93 -7.55
C ALA A 256 1.06 -6.89 -8.06
N SER A 257 0.24 -6.05 -7.44
CA SER A 257 -1.15 -5.78 -7.85
C SER A 257 -1.23 -4.93 -9.11
N ASP A 258 -0.22 -4.09 -9.34
CA ASP A 258 -0.13 -3.08 -10.39
C ASP A 258 1.27 -3.07 -11.03
N PHE A 259 1.39 -2.32 -12.10
CA PHE A 259 2.66 -2.10 -12.80
C PHE A 259 2.90 -0.60 -12.92
N ASP A 260 3.98 -0.12 -12.31
CA ASP A 260 4.28 1.30 -12.23
C ASP A 260 5.32 1.71 -13.26
N ILE A 261 5.07 2.82 -13.95
CA ILE A 261 6.04 3.48 -14.82
C ILE A 261 6.11 4.99 -14.53
N ALA A 262 7.30 5.54 -14.59
CA ALA A 262 7.52 6.98 -14.60
C ALA A 262 7.93 7.40 -16.01
N ILE A 263 7.36 8.50 -16.49
CA ILE A 263 7.53 9.02 -17.84
C ILE A 263 7.99 10.47 -17.75
N LEU A 264 9.08 10.80 -18.41
CA LEU A 264 9.49 12.19 -18.65
C LEU A 264 8.89 12.63 -19.99
N LEU A 265 8.11 13.71 -19.97
CA LEU A 265 7.49 14.29 -21.15
C LEU A 265 8.40 15.36 -21.76
N ASP A 266 8.43 15.45 -23.08
CA ASP A 266 9.10 16.53 -23.79
C ASP A 266 8.37 17.86 -23.55
N LYS A 267 9.11 18.96 -23.49
CA LYS A 267 8.59 20.33 -23.33
C LYS A 267 7.64 20.74 -24.47
N ALA A 268 7.83 20.19 -25.66
CA ALA A 268 7.01 20.45 -26.83
C ALA A 268 5.79 19.52 -26.96
N ALA A 269 5.62 18.55 -26.02
CA ALA A 269 4.54 17.61 -26.11
C ALA A 269 3.19 18.28 -25.82
N ASP A 270 2.19 18.02 -26.68
CA ASP A 270 0.81 18.30 -26.34
C ASP A 270 0.38 17.38 -25.19
N LEU A 271 0.31 17.94 -23.99
CA LEU A 271 -0.02 17.22 -22.78
C LEU A 271 -1.38 16.52 -22.86
N TYR A 272 -2.35 17.14 -23.50
CA TYR A 272 -3.69 16.56 -23.61
C TYR A 272 -3.70 15.33 -24.51
N GLU A 273 -3.16 15.46 -25.73
CA GLU A 273 -3.10 14.33 -26.67
C GLU A 273 -2.16 13.22 -26.17
N THR A 274 -1.07 13.57 -25.51
CA THR A 274 -0.15 12.59 -24.91
C THR A 274 -0.82 11.82 -23.78
N ASN A 275 -1.54 12.50 -22.87
CA ASN A 275 -2.30 11.85 -21.80
C ASN A 275 -3.36 10.91 -22.34
N LYS A 276 -4.10 11.33 -23.36
CA LYS A 276 -5.11 10.49 -24.01
C LYS A 276 -4.52 9.21 -24.60
N LYS A 277 -3.36 9.29 -25.22
CA LYS A 277 -2.63 8.12 -25.74
C LYS A 277 -2.14 7.23 -24.60
N ILE A 278 -1.63 7.82 -23.52
CA ILE A 278 -1.19 7.07 -22.32
C ILE A 278 -2.37 6.33 -21.68
N GLU A 279 -3.55 6.95 -21.57
CA GLU A 279 -4.74 6.27 -21.04
C GLU A 279 -5.16 5.07 -21.91
N ASN A 280 -5.06 5.18 -23.24
CA ASN A 280 -5.29 4.03 -24.11
C ASN A 280 -4.26 2.91 -23.87
N ILE A 281 -2.98 3.27 -23.72
CA ILE A 281 -1.94 2.29 -23.40
C ILE A 281 -2.21 1.61 -22.05
N LYS A 282 -2.65 2.36 -21.04
CA LYS A 282 -3.03 1.81 -19.72
C LYS A 282 -4.18 0.80 -19.84
N PHE A 283 -5.20 1.16 -20.62
CA PHE A 283 -6.33 0.26 -20.88
C PHE A 283 -5.88 -1.03 -21.58
N ASP A 284 -5.12 -0.91 -22.66
CA ASP A 284 -4.63 -2.05 -23.44
C ASP A 284 -3.68 -2.95 -22.63
N PHE A 285 -2.83 -2.35 -21.79
CA PHE A 285 -1.97 -3.09 -20.88
C PHE A 285 -2.78 -3.92 -19.90
N LYS A 286 -3.81 -3.30 -19.27
CA LYS A 286 -4.72 -3.98 -18.33
C LYS A 286 -5.46 -5.14 -19.01
N VAL A 287 -5.96 -4.94 -20.22
CA VAL A 287 -6.64 -6.00 -20.99
C VAL A 287 -5.67 -7.15 -21.27
N LYS A 288 -4.46 -6.82 -21.73
CA LYS A 288 -3.48 -7.84 -22.16
C LYS A 288 -2.86 -8.62 -21.01
N PHE A 289 -2.50 -7.95 -19.92
CA PHE A 289 -1.74 -8.55 -18.83
C PHE A 289 -2.58 -8.77 -17.56
N ARG A 290 -3.85 -8.36 -17.55
CA ARG A 290 -4.76 -8.43 -16.41
C ARG A 290 -4.20 -7.75 -15.15
N GLN A 291 -3.39 -6.72 -15.35
CA GLN A 291 -2.75 -5.94 -14.31
C GLN A 291 -2.88 -4.46 -14.65
N PRO A 292 -3.30 -3.59 -13.71
CA PRO A 292 -3.35 -2.14 -13.93
C PRO A 292 -1.94 -1.59 -14.25
N LEU A 293 -1.89 -0.59 -15.12
CA LEU A 293 -0.69 0.20 -15.38
C LEU A 293 -0.88 1.58 -14.74
N HIS A 294 -0.03 1.91 -13.78
CA HIS A 294 0.03 3.24 -13.19
C HIS A 294 1.15 4.05 -13.83
N THR A 295 0.88 5.33 -14.05
CA THR A 295 1.84 6.22 -14.69
C THR A 295 2.07 7.46 -13.83
N THR A 296 3.32 7.78 -13.55
CA THR A 296 3.74 9.05 -12.96
C THR A 296 4.39 9.89 -14.05
N LEU A 297 3.84 11.08 -14.32
CA LEU A 297 4.29 11.96 -15.39
C LEU A 297 5.16 13.07 -14.81
N PHE A 298 6.30 13.31 -15.42
CA PHE A 298 7.20 14.42 -15.14
C PHE A 298 7.34 15.26 -16.41
N GLU A 299 7.25 16.57 -16.28
CA GLU A 299 7.56 17.49 -17.36
C GLU A 299 9.09 17.69 -17.44
N GLU A 300 9.60 18.01 -18.63
CA GLU A 300 11.04 18.26 -18.82
C GLU A 300 11.56 19.40 -17.93
N THR A 301 10.70 20.38 -17.60
CA THR A 301 10.99 21.44 -16.62
C THR A 301 11.34 20.88 -15.23
N ASN A 302 10.87 19.68 -14.91
CA ASN A 302 11.08 18.94 -13.67
C ASN A 302 12.05 17.76 -13.84
N LYS A 303 12.98 17.83 -14.78
CA LYS A 303 13.97 16.77 -15.05
C LYS A 303 14.82 16.40 -13.84
N SER A 304 15.14 17.36 -12.97
CA SER A 304 15.82 17.11 -11.70
C SER A 304 14.97 16.23 -10.78
N ALA A 305 13.68 16.53 -10.63
CA ALA A 305 12.77 15.73 -9.84
C ALA A 305 12.58 14.32 -10.41
N PHE A 306 12.58 14.18 -11.74
CA PHE A 306 12.57 12.85 -12.37
C PHE A 306 13.86 12.08 -12.06
N SER A 307 15.03 12.72 -12.14
CA SER A 307 16.31 12.08 -11.80
C SER A 307 16.37 11.66 -10.34
N GLU A 308 15.95 12.53 -9.42
CA GLU A 308 15.86 12.21 -8.00
C GLU A 308 14.90 11.06 -7.73
N PHE A 309 13.75 11.04 -8.44
CA PHE A 309 12.78 9.94 -8.35
C PHE A 309 13.39 8.62 -8.83
N VAL A 310 14.11 8.64 -9.94
CA VAL A 310 14.82 7.45 -10.47
C VAL A 310 15.87 6.97 -9.48
N ASP A 311 16.67 7.85 -8.93
CA ASP A 311 17.73 7.52 -7.96
C ASP A 311 17.15 7.00 -6.64
N PHE A 312 16.07 7.61 -6.16
CA PHE A 312 15.37 7.17 -4.95
C PHE A 312 14.77 5.77 -5.08
N ASN A 313 14.17 5.47 -6.24
CA ASN A 313 13.57 4.16 -6.48
C ASN A 313 14.61 3.09 -6.87
N GLN A 314 15.89 3.47 -7.10
CA GLN A 314 17.03 2.61 -7.46
C GLN A 314 16.73 1.58 -8.56
N LEU A 315 15.80 1.91 -9.48
CA LEU A 315 15.13 0.93 -10.33
C LEU A 315 15.41 1.21 -11.79
N LYS A 316 16.67 1.02 -12.20
CA LYS A 316 17.08 1.24 -13.59
C LYS A 316 16.80 0.02 -14.47
N PHE A 317 15.54 -0.18 -14.87
CA PHE A 317 15.27 -0.78 -16.16
C PHE A 317 15.17 0.35 -17.19
N GLU A 318 16.33 0.86 -17.60
CA GLU A 318 16.42 1.80 -18.72
C GLU A 318 16.03 1.05 -20.00
N SER A 319 14.95 1.46 -20.65
CA SER A 319 14.86 1.21 -22.08
C SER A 319 15.86 2.14 -22.74
N LYS A 320 17.07 1.67 -23.01
CA LYS A 320 17.94 2.36 -23.98
C LYS A 320 17.18 2.31 -25.30
N ASN A 321 16.60 3.44 -25.70
CA ASN A 321 16.23 3.65 -27.09
C ASN A 321 17.55 3.67 -27.86
N GLY A 322 17.96 2.51 -28.37
CA GLY A 322 18.98 2.39 -29.38
C GLY A 322 18.36 2.60 -30.76
#